data_83dc3bc4a9d49d9f4b0b10870cd68091
#
_entry.id   83dc3bc4a9d49d9f4b0b10870cd68091
#
_cell.length_a   1.000
_cell.length_b   1.000
_cell.length_c   1.000
_cell.angle_alpha   90.00
_cell.angle_beta   90.00
_cell.angle_gamma   90.00
#
_symmetry.space_group_name_H-M   'P 1'
#
loop_
_entity.id
_entity.type
_entity.pdbx_description
1 polymer ?
#
loop_
_entity_poly.entity_id
_entity_poly.type
_entity_poly.pdbx_seq_one_letter_code
_entity_poly.pdbx_strand_id
1 'polypeptide(L)'
;MAEYPALDIEIAPPAGDSLYDRLYALLDDYQPAAIDPAEDGGHWRVFFRTANQRDAAFAALAAIREVRASAVEVPDEDWARRTQEDLRAVEAGRLIVAPPWDIPRGGKAVIVIEPSTGFGTGHHATTRLCLLLLQQLDLRRARVLDVGTGSGVLALAAWKLGAHDVVAVDNDPDALANARENIARNGAAAAIDIIRDDLDTLRIQRAEVVMANLTGAVLVRYAEELHSLVVKGGYLIVSGFAPDDMAVIARAFPAMKVIAEKREGDWAALTLRL
;
A
#
# COMPACT_ATOMS: atom_id res chain seq x y z
N MET A 1 17.10 3.16 22.89
CA MET A 1 16.25 2.31 22.05
C MET A 1 15.02 3.13 21.80
N ALA A 2 14.54 3.21 20.57
CA ALA A 2 13.26 3.85 20.30
C ALA A 2 12.13 2.98 20.87
N GLU A 3 11.14 3.61 21.46
CA GLU A 3 9.94 2.94 21.97
C GLU A 3 8.74 3.52 21.22
N TYR A 4 7.81 2.66 20.81
CA TYR A 4 6.57 3.08 20.20
C TYR A 4 5.46 3.21 21.23
N PRO A 5 4.78 4.37 21.31
CA PRO A 5 3.60 4.51 22.12
C PRO A 5 2.47 3.65 21.56
N ALA A 6 1.91 2.76 22.36
CA ALA A 6 0.83 1.87 21.96
C ALA A 6 -0.30 1.80 23.00
N LEU A 7 -1.44 1.28 22.58
CA LEU A 7 -2.55 0.89 23.44
C LEU A 7 -2.78 -0.62 23.32
N ASP A 8 -2.81 -1.31 24.44
CA ASP A 8 -3.41 -2.62 24.55
C ASP A 8 -4.89 -2.47 24.87
N ILE A 9 -5.74 -3.03 24.03
CA ILE A 9 -7.21 -2.90 24.09
C ILE A 9 -7.80 -4.28 24.28
N GLU A 10 -8.48 -4.50 25.40
CA GLU A 10 -9.28 -5.69 25.67
C GLU A 10 -10.75 -5.41 25.36
N ILE A 11 -11.39 -6.27 24.58
CA ILE A 11 -12.77 -6.15 24.14
C ILE A 11 -13.60 -7.25 24.83
N ALA A 12 -14.58 -6.86 25.62
CA ALA A 12 -15.42 -7.80 26.37
C ALA A 12 -16.35 -8.58 25.43
N PRO A 13 -16.42 -9.92 25.52
CA PRO A 13 -17.38 -10.72 24.77
C PRO A 13 -18.82 -10.59 25.33
N PRO A 14 -19.89 -10.74 24.50
CA PRO A 14 -19.81 -10.94 23.04
C PRO A 14 -19.68 -9.61 22.30
N ALA A 15 -18.58 -9.43 21.57
CA ALA A 15 -18.42 -8.29 20.69
C ALA A 15 -19.07 -8.61 19.34
N GLY A 16 -20.01 -7.76 18.91
CA GLY A 16 -20.62 -7.87 17.57
C GLY A 16 -19.83 -7.03 16.55
N ASP A 17 -19.99 -7.32 15.26
CA ASP A 17 -19.30 -6.63 14.15
C ASP A 17 -19.44 -5.10 14.26
N SER A 18 -20.59 -4.58 14.72
CA SER A 18 -20.80 -3.15 14.90
C SER A 18 -19.89 -2.49 15.96
N LEU A 19 -19.35 -3.23 16.93
CA LEU A 19 -18.42 -2.71 17.91
C LEU A 19 -17.02 -2.58 17.30
N TYR A 20 -16.60 -3.55 16.51
CA TYR A 20 -15.33 -3.51 15.79
C TYR A 20 -15.30 -2.34 14.79
N ASP A 21 -16.36 -2.16 13.99
CA ASP A 21 -16.49 -1.03 13.07
C ASP A 21 -16.39 0.33 13.78
N ARG A 22 -17.04 0.46 14.94
CA ARG A 22 -16.99 1.67 15.77
C ARG A 22 -15.59 1.92 16.32
N LEU A 23 -14.88 0.86 16.72
CA LEU A 23 -13.49 0.97 17.22
C LEU A 23 -12.54 1.39 16.12
N TYR A 24 -12.65 0.79 14.93
CA TYR A 24 -11.86 1.19 13.77
C TYR A 24 -12.11 2.66 13.41
N ALA A 25 -13.37 3.08 13.30
CA ALA A 25 -13.71 4.47 12.99
C ALA A 25 -13.21 5.46 14.03
N LEU A 26 -13.34 5.13 15.33
CA LEU A 26 -12.84 5.98 16.41
C LEU A 26 -11.32 6.09 16.39
N LEU A 27 -10.62 4.97 16.21
CA LEU A 27 -9.16 4.95 16.21
C LEU A 27 -8.56 5.67 15.01
N ASP A 28 -9.22 5.63 13.84
CA ASP A 28 -8.79 6.29 12.62
C ASP A 28 -8.67 7.82 12.80
N ASP A 29 -9.52 8.43 13.62
CA ASP A 29 -9.47 9.86 13.96
C ASP A 29 -8.13 10.26 14.63
N TYR A 30 -7.43 9.31 15.24
CA TYR A 30 -6.14 9.52 15.93
C TYR A 30 -4.94 9.05 15.13
N GLN A 31 -5.13 8.67 13.86
CA GLN A 31 -4.08 8.30 12.90
C GLN A 31 -3.11 7.25 13.46
N PRO A 32 -3.58 6.06 13.84
CA PRO A 32 -2.71 5.01 14.32
C PRO A 32 -1.69 4.61 13.25
N ALA A 33 -0.48 4.29 13.69
CA ALA A 33 0.56 3.75 12.81
C ALA A 33 0.24 2.32 12.37
N ALA A 34 -0.35 1.53 13.27
CA ALA A 34 -0.83 0.18 13.00
C ALA A 34 -1.90 -0.25 14.01
N ILE A 35 -2.79 -1.15 13.58
CA ILE A 35 -3.74 -1.85 14.45
C ILE A 35 -3.48 -3.35 14.26
N ASP A 36 -3.17 -4.06 15.35
CA ASP A 36 -2.89 -5.49 15.39
C ASP A 36 -3.97 -6.20 16.22
N PRO A 37 -5.03 -6.72 15.59
CA PRO A 37 -6.05 -7.50 16.27
C PRO A 37 -5.56 -8.93 16.49
N ALA A 38 -5.69 -9.46 17.71
CA ALA A 38 -5.42 -10.87 17.98
C ALA A 38 -6.44 -11.78 17.27
N GLU A 39 -6.04 -13.02 16.97
CA GLU A 39 -6.88 -14.01 16.28
C GLU A 39 -8.21 -14.31 16.99
N ASP A 40 -8.28 -14.12 18.30
CA ASP A 40 -9.49 -14.31 19.11
C ASP A 40 -10.47 -13.11 19.03
N GLY A 41 -10.06 -12.02 18.37
CA GLY A 41 -10.81 -10.77 18.25
C GLY A 41 -10.99 -9.99 19.57
N GLY A 42 -10.61 -10.58 20.71
CA GLY A 42 -10.83 -10.01 22.04
C GLY A 42 -9.72 -9.07 22.52
N HIS A 43 -8.61 -9.04 21.81
CA HIS A 43 -7.45 -8.22 22.18
C HIS A 43 -6.89 -7.51 20.97
N TRP A 44 -6.66 -6.18 21.05
CA TRP A 44 -6.02 -5.39 20.01
C TRP A 44 -4.81 -4.67 20.56
N ARG A 45 -3.73 -4.58 19.78
CA ARG A 45 -2.64 -3.65 20.03
C ARG A 45 -2.62 -2.57 18.96
N VAL A 46 -2.70 -1.31 19.39
CA VAL A 46 -2.77 -0.16 18.48
C VAL A 46 -1.53 0.71 18.72
N PHE A 47 -0.75 0.91 17.66
CA PHE A 47 0.49 1.67 17.70
C PHE A 47 0.27 3.09 17.18
N PHE A 48 0.99 4.06 17.76
CA PHE A 48 0.90 5.45 17.38
C PHE A 48 2.30 6.02 17.08
N ARG A 49 2.35 7.06 16.26
CA ARG A 49 3.63 7.75 15.97
C ARG A 49 4.10 8.63 17.13
N THR A 50 3.16 9.09 17.95
CA THR A 50 3.45 9.97 19.09
C THR A 50 2.64 9.58 20.32
N ALA A 51 3.21 9.81 21.51
CA ALA A 51 2.51 9.62 22.78
C ALA A 51 1.23 10.47 22.87
N ASN A 52 1.23 11.67 22.29
CA ASN A 52 0.05 12.55 22.30
C ASN A 52 -1.13 11.94 21.53
N GLN A 53 -0.89 11.29 20.39
CA GLN A 53 -1.93 10.59 19.61
C GLN A 53 -2.48 9.41 20.42
N ARG A 54 -1.59 8.60 21.01
CA ARG A 54 -1.98 7.49 21.89
C ARG A 54 -2.84 7.95 23.06
N ASP A 55 -2.42 9.00 23.76
CA ASP A 55 -3.11 9.48 24.97
C ASP A 55 -4.49 10.07 24.63
N ALA A 56 -4.62 10.72 23.48
CA ALA A 56 -5.90 11.22 22.98
C ALA A 56 -6.85 10.06 22.61
N ALA A 57 -6.35 9.02 21.91
CA ALA A 57 -7.11 7.82 21.61
C ALA A 57 -7.52 7.06 22.88
N PHE A 58 -6.60 6.95 23.86
CA PHE A 58 -6.89 6.35 25.17
C PHE A 58 -8.05 7.04 25.88
N ALA A 59 -8.06 8.38 25.92
CA ALA A 59 -9.11 9.17 26.52
C ALA A 59 -10.47 8.95 25.80
N ALA A 60 -10.47 8.83 24.48
CA ALA A 60 -11.69 8.60 23.72
C ALA A 60 -12.27 7.19 23.96
N LEU A 61 -11.41 6.18 24.06
CA LEU A 61 -11.83 4.79 24.33
C LEU A 61 -12.48 4.63 25.70
N ALA A 62 -12.17 5.48 26.67
CA ALA A 62 -12.79 5.46 28.00
C ALA A 62 -14.33 5.64 27.99
N ALA A 63 -14.89 6.18 26.91
CA ALA A 63 -16.33 6.31 26.71
C ALA A 63 -17.04 5.00 26.29
N ILE A 64 -16.29 3.97 25.90
CA ILE A 64 -16.81 2.70 25.40
C ILE A 64 -16.77 1.67 26.54
N ARG A 65 -17.92 1.29 27.05
CA ARG A 65 -18.03 0.41 28.24
C ARG A 65 -17.53 -1.01 28.00
N GLU A 66 -17.61 -1.47 26.77
CA GLU A 66 -17.21 -2.81 26.33
C GLU A 66 -15.71 -2.96 26.13
N VAL A 67 -14.95 -1.87 26.34
CA VAL A 67 -13.50 -1.80 26.05
C VAL A 67 -12.74 -1.41 27.29
N ARG A 68 -11.60 -2.09 27.50
CA ARG A 68 -10.56 -1.68 28.43
C ARG A 68 -9.30 -1.41 27.65
N ALA A 69 -8.74 -0.23 27.79
CA ALA A 69 -7.48 0.14 27.17
C ALA A 69 -6.40 0.38 28.24
N SER A 70 -5.17 0.08 27.92
CA SER A 70 -4.00 0.42 28.72
C SER A 70 -2.90 0.99 27.84
N ALA A 71 -2.27 2.07 28.29
CA ALA A 71 -1.14 2.66 27.58
C ALA A 71 0.12 1.84 27.84
N VAL A 72 0.84 1.49 26.80
CA VAL A 72 2.10 0.74 26.85
C VAL A 72 3.15 1.40 25.97
N GLU A 73 4.43 1.21 26.32
CA GLU A 73 5.56 1.53 25.46
C GLU A 73 6.13 0.20 24.93
N VAL A 74 6.18 0.07 23.61
CA VAL A 74 6.65 -1.16 22.96
C VAL A 74 8.04 -0.90 22.38
N PRO A 75 9.08 -1.66 22.81
CA PRO A 75 10.41 -1.54 22.22
C PRO A 75 10.39 -1.81 20.71
N ASP A 76 11.10 -0.97 19.96
CA ASP A 76 11.17 -1.02 18.48
C ASP A 76 11.59 -2.40 17.94
N GLU A 77 12.50 -3.07 18.65
CA GLU A 77 13.01 -4.39 18.26
C GLU A 77 11.96 -5.53 18.31
N ASP A 78 10.95 -5.42 19.17
CA ASP A 78 9.96 -6.48 19.36
C ASP A 78 8.81 -6.40 18.35
N TRP A 79 8.38 -5.21 17.97
CA TRP A 79 7.25 -5.05 17.04
C TRP A 79 7.68 -5.31 15.58
N ALA A 80 8.74 -4.64 15.13
CA ALA A 80 9.26 -4.82 13.78
C ALA A 80 9.65 -6.29 13.52
N ARG A 81 10.26 -6.95 14.52
CA ARG A 81 10.73 -8.33 14.37
C ARG A 81 9.58 -9.35 14.34
N ARG A 82 8.56 -9.24 15.20
CA ARG A 82 7.43 -10.18 15.22
C ARG A 82 6.56 -10.09 13.97
N THR A 83 6.23 -8.87 13.52
CA THR A 83 5.47 -8.66 12.28
C THR A 83 6.28 -9.09 11.05
N GLN A 84 7.61 -9.01 11.12
CA GLN A 84 8.51 -9.37 10.01
C GLN A 84 8.76 -10.88 9.94
N GLU A 85 8.93 -11.58 11.07
CA GLU A 85 9.27 -13.01 11.10
C GLU A 85 8.18 -13.89 10.45
N ASP A 86 6.92 -13.45 10.42
CA ASP A 86 5.80 -14.16 9.80
C ASP A 86 5.59 -13.85 8.31
N LEU A 87 6.23 -12.78 7.80
CA LEU A 87 6.09 -12.43 6.38
C LEU A 87 6.88 -13.43 5.52
N ARG A 88 6.16 -14.08 4.61
CA ARG A 88 6.71 -15.05 3.65
C ARG A 88 6.70 -14.49 2.24
N ALA A 89 7.49 -15.08 1.36
CA ALA A 89 7.45 -14.75 -0.06
C ALA A 89 6.04 -15.00 -0.64
N VAL A 90 5.52 -14.04 -1.38
CA VAL A 90 4.18 -14.10 -1.99
C VAL A 90 4.30 -14.11 -3.50
N GLU A 91 3.63 -15.07 -4.12
CA GLU A 91 3.57 -15.17 -5.57
C GLU A 91 2.46 -14.29 -6.16
N ALA A 92 2.80 -13.51 -7.17
CA ALA A 92 1.86 -12.77 -8.01
C ALA A 92 2.16 -13.06 -9.50
N GLY A 93 1.56 -14.11 -10.04
CA GLY A 93 1.79 -14.57 -11.41
C GLY A 93 3.24 -15.00 -11.67
N ARG A 94 3.97 -14.29 -12.53
CA ARG A 94 5.38 -14.55 -12.87
C ARG A 94 6.38 -13.90 -11.92
N LEU A 95 5.90 -13.10 -10.97
CA LEU A 95 6.69 -12.38 -9.99
C LEU A 95 6.53 -13.02 -8.61
N ILE A 96 7.57 -12.88 -7.80
CA ILE A 96 7.54 -13.17 -6.37
C ILE A 96 7.96 -11.89 -5.65
N VAL A 97 7.18 -11.45 -4.68
CA VAL A 97 7.59 -10.42 -3.72
C VAL A 97 8.02 -11.13 -2.45
N ALA A 98 9.24 -10.89 -2.01
CA ALA A 98 9.85 -11.60 -0.90
C ALA A 98 10.52 -10.65 0.08
N PRO A 99 10.41 -10.90 1.40
CA PRO A 99 11.26 -10.23 2.35
C PRO A 99 12.70 -10.75 2.24
N PRO A 100 13.73 -10.03 2.75
CA PRO A 100 15.14 -10.43 2.62
C PRO A 100 15.49 -11.79 3.23
N TRP A 101 14.73 -12.24 4.22
CA TRP A 101 14.94 -13.52 4.92
C TRP A 101 14.22 -14.73 4.30
N ASP A 102 13.33 -14.51 3.32
CA ASP A 102 12.58 -15.59 2.66
C ASP A 102 12.65 -15.47 1.12
N ILE A 103 13.88 -15.32 0.59
CA ILE A 103 14.12 -15.24 -0.85
C ILE A 103 14.10 -16.64 -1.46
N PRO A 104 13.08 -17.00 -2.27
CA PRO A 104 12.99 -18.32 -2.88
C PRO A 104 14.07 -18.53 -3.93
N ARG A 105 14.56 -19.76 -4.06
CA ARG A 105 15.50 -20.17 -5.10
C ARG A 105 14.74 -20.70 -6.31
N GLY A 106 14.95 -20.09 -7.49
CA GLY A 106 14.55 -20.62 -8.81
C GLY A 106 13.47 -19.85 -9.54
N GLY A 107 13.49 -19.93 -10.84
CA GLY A 107 12.50 -19.78 -11.94
C GLY A 107 11.77 -18.46 -12.14
N LYS A 108 11.21 -17.83 -11.13
CA LYS A 108 10.45 -16.58 -11.24
C LYS A 108 11.31 -15.36 -10.89
N ALA A 109 10.94 -14.20 -11.41
CA ALA A 109 11.59 -12.95 -11.05
C ALA A 109 11.19 -12.55 -9.62
N VAL A 110 12.19 -12.38 -8.75
CA VAL A 110 11.98 -12.01 -7.34
C VAL A 110 12.20 -10.51 -7.16
N ILE A 111 11.29 -9.89 -6.45
CA ILE A 111 11.37 -8.50 -5.96
C ILE A 111 11.57 -8.58 -4.46
N VAL A 112 12.72 -8.11 -3.98
CA VAL A 112 13.03 -8.12 -2.55
C VAL A 112 12.57 -6.81 -1.93
N ILE A 113 11.62 -6.87 -1.01
CA ILE A 113 11.08 -5.72 -0.27
C ILE A 113 11.37 -5.89 1.21
N GLU A 114 12.07 -4.93 1.79
CA GLU A 114 12.19 -4.81 3.24
C GLU A 114 10.87 -4.28 3.79
N PRO A 115 10.16 -5.06 4.60
CA PRO A 115 8.96 -4.56 5.25
C PRO A 115 9.30 -3.38 6.16
N SER A 116 8.59 -2.28 5.96
CA SER A 116 8.65 -1.12 6.83
C SER A 116 7.28 -0.85 7.43
N THR A 117 7.18 0.12 8.30
CA THR A 117 5.90 0.62 8.82
C THR A 117 5.00 1.26 7.75
N GLY A 118 5.49 1.40 6.51
CA GLY A 118 4.77 1.95 5.37
C GLY A 118 4.06 0.87 4.52
N PHE A 119 3.14 1.31 3.67
CA PHE A 119 2.38 0.47 2.74
C PHE A 119 3.29 -0.15 1.65
N GLY A 120 2.91 -1.35 1.14
CA GLY A 120 3.50 -1.90 -0.07
C GLY A 120 4.46 -3.08 0.13
N THR A 121 4.31 -3.87 1.20
CA THR A 121 5.13 -5.09 1.42
C THR A 121 4.87 -6.19 0.37
N GLY A 122 3.93 -6.00 -0.55
CA GLY A 122 3.50 -7.01 -1.52
C GLY A 122 2.46 -8.00 -0.98
N HIS A 123 2.25 -8.05 0.33
CA HIS A 123 1.29 -8.95 0.98
C HIS A 123 -0.16 -8.48 0.86
N HIS A 124 -0.38 -7.17 0.67
CA HIS A 124 -1.72 -6.64 0.51
C HIS A 124 -2.33 -7.05 -0.84
N ALA A 125 -3.62 -7.41 -0.84
CA ALA A 125 -4.31 -7.87 -2.05
C ALA A 125 -4.24 -6.84 -3.19
N THR A 126 -4.37 -5.53 -2.89
CA THR A 126 -4.29 -4.46 -3.89
C THR A 126 -2.97 -4.45 -4.65
N THR A 127 -1.84 -4.68 -3.95
CA THR A 127 -0.51 -4.78 -4.58
C THR A 127 -0.44 -6.01 -5.50
N ARG A 128 -0.92 -7.17 -5.04
CA ARG A 128 -0.96 -8.38 -5.88
C ARG A 128 -1.83 -8.18 -7.12
N LEU A 129 -2.98 -7.54 -6.99
CA LEU A 129 -3.88 -7.24 -8.09
C LEU A 129 -3.21 -6.33 -9.14
N CYS A 130 -2.52 -5.26 -8.72
CA CYS A 130 -1.74 -4.40 -9.60
C CYS A 130 -0.63 -5.19 -10.32
N LEU A 131 0.12 -6.02 -9.60
CA LEU A 131 1.17 -6.87 -10.17
C LEU A 131 0.62 -7.82 -11.23
N LEU A 132 -0.56 -8.42 -10.99
CA LEU A 132 -1.20 -9.33 -11.93
C LEU A 132 -1.71 -8.61 -13.20
N LEU A 133 -2.25 -7.39 -13.06
CA LEU A 133 -2.68 -6.58 -14.20
C LEU A 133 -1.50 -6.06 -15.01
N LEU A 134 -0.44 -5.60 -14.35
CA LEU A 134 0.78 -5.11 -15.00
C LEU A 134 1.40 -6.17 -15.93
N GLN A 135 1.39 -7.43 -15.51
CA GLN A 135 1.92 -8.55 -16.28
C GLN A 135 1.14 -8.89 -17.57
N GLN A 136 -0.05 -8.31 -17.76
CA GLN A 136 -0.85 -8.47 -18.98
C GLN A 136 -0.44 -7.47 -20.07
N LEU A 137 0.37 -6.46 -19.72
CA LEU A 137 0.84 -5.42 -20.62
C LEU A 137 2.23 -5.77 -21.19
N ASP A 138 2.52 -5.34 -22.42
CA ASP A 138 3.88 -5.36 -22.97
C ASP A 138 4.61 -4.09 -22.51
N LEU A 139 5.55 -4.26 -21.58
CA LEU A 139 6.32 -3.16 -21.01
C LEU A 139 7.65 -2.89 -21.73
N ARG A 140 7.99 -3.70 -22.73
CA ARG A 140 9.24 -3.50 -23.48
C ARG A 140 9.20 -2.14 -24.17
N ARG A 141 10.20 -1.28 -23.84
CA ARG A 141 10.30 0.12 -24.30
C ARG A 141 9.23 1.08 -23.75
N ALA A 142 8.40 0.63 -22.80
CA ALA A 142 7.44 1.50 -22.15
C ALA A 142 8.13 2.38 -21.09
N ARG A 143 7.69 3.63 -21.01
CA ARG A 143 7.85 4.48 -19.83
C ARG A 143 6.73 4.14 -18.85
N VAL A 144 7.08 3.96 -17.58
CA VAL A 144 6.14 3.59 -16.52
C VAL A 144 6.24 4.58 -15.38
N LEU A 145 5.10 5.09 -14.92
CA LEU A 145 5.00 5.90 -13.70
C LEU A 145 4.32 5.08 -12.61
N ASP A 146 4.92 5.08 -11.43
CA ASP A 146 4.34 4.50 -10.20
C ASP A 146 4.03 5.64 -9.24
N VAL A 147 2.75 6.01 -9.14
CA VAL A 147 2.25 7.16 -8.39
C VAL A 147 1.72 6.71 -7.03
N GLY A 148 2.27 7.28 -5.95
CA GLY A 148 2.13 6.75 -4.61
C GLY A 148 2.92 5.46 -4.46
N THR A 149 4.22 5.52 -4.79
CA THR A 149 5.07 4.33 -4.94
C THR A 149 5.29 3.55 -3.64
N GLY A 150 5.16 4.21 -2.47
CA GLY A 150 5.35 3.59 -1.17
C GLY A 150 6.70 2.88 -1.05
N SER A 151 6.68 1.55 -0.99
CA SER A 151 7.87 0.70 -0.92
C SER A 151 8.67 0.59 -2.22
N GLY A 152 8.15 1.09 -3.35
CA GLY A 152 8.74 0.92 -4.68
C GLY A 152 8.42 -0.42 -5.37
N VAL A 153 7.56 -1.24 -4.80
CA VAL A 153 7.28 -2.61 -5.29
C VAL A 153 6.73 -2.63 -6.71
N LEU A 154 5.82 -1.72 -7.07
CA LEU A 154 5.24 -1.68 -8.42
C LEU A 154 6.24 -1.12 -9.45
N ALA A 155 7.02 -0.11 -9.09
CA ALA A 155 8.13 0.39 -9.90
C ALA A 155 9.16 -0.71 -10.18
N LEU A 156 9.57 -1.47 -9.16
CA LEU A 156 10.45 -2.62 -9.28
C LEU A 156 9.86 -3.72 -10.18
N ALA A 157 8.56 -3.96 -10.07
CA ALA A 157 7.86 -4.91 -10.93
C ALA A 157 7.90 -4.47 -12.40
N ALA A 158 7.62 -3.21 -12.69
CA ALA A 158 7.69 -2.66 -14.04
C ALA A 158 9.09 -2.83 -14.64
N TRP A 159 10.14 -2.49 -13.90
CA TRP A 159 11.52 -2.70 -14.32
C TRP A 159 11.85 -4.18 -14.58
N LYS A 160 11.51 -5.08 -13.66
CA LYS A 160 11.71 -6.54 -13.82
C LYS A 160 10.97 -7.12 -15.03
N LEU A 161 9.85 -6.53 -15.41
CA LEU A 161 9.05 -6.92 -16.57
C LEU A 161 9.54 -6.27 -17.88
N GLY A 162 10.61 -5.46 -17.83
CA GLY A 162 11.31 -4.93 -19.01
C GLY A 162 10.93 -3.51 -19.39
N ALA A 163 10.30 -2.74 -18.50
CA ALA A 163 10.12 -1.30 -18.73
C ALA A 163 11.47 -0.61 -18.96
N HIS A 164 11.51 0.32 -19.91
CA HIS A 164 12.75 1.00 -20.32
C HIS A 164 13.06 2.19 -19.41
N ASP A 165 12.03 2.88 -18.97
CA ASP A 165 12.11 4.11 -18.19
C ASP A 165 11.05 4.02 -17.09
N VAL A 166 11.47 4.00 -15.83
CA VAL A 166 10.58 3.84 -14.67
C VAL A 166 10.78 4.99 -13.72
N VAL A 167 9.68 5.65 -13.37
CA VAL A 167 9.69 6.74 -12.40
C VAL A 167 8.74 6.41 -11.26
N ALA A 168 9.27 6.45 -10.04
CA ALA A 168 8.55 6.26 -8.79
C ALA A 168 8.29 7.63 -8.15
N VAL A 169 7.03 7.95 -7.86
CA VAL A 169 6.61 9.24 -7.30
C VAL A 169 5.89 9.03 -5.98
N ASP A 170 6.25 9.80 -4.98
CA ASP A 170 5.53 9.88 -3.70
C ASP A 170 5.71 11.28 -3.09
N ASN A 171 4.79 11.71 -2.25
CA ASN A 171 4.93 12.96 -1.50
C ASN A 171 5.51 12.75 -0.10
N ASP A 172 5.43 11.52 0.44
CA ASP A 172 5.96 11.14 1.74
C ASP A 172 7.49 10.87 1.67
N PRO A 173 8.31 11.64 2.40
CA PRO A 173 9.76 11.43 2.45
C PRO A 173 10.16 10.06 3.02
N ASP A 174 9.38 9.50 3.95
CA ASP A 174 9.66 8.19 4.57
C ASP A 174 9.38 7.05 3.58
N ALA A 175 8.29 7.14 2.82
CA ALA A 175 7.99 6.23 1.71
C ALA A 175 9.12 6.25 0.68
N LEU A 176 9.60 7.43 0.29
CA LEU A 176 10.70 7.56 -0.68
C LEU A 176 12.03 7.04 -0.15
N ALA A 177 12.31 7.19 1.15
CA ALA A 177 13.50 6.59 1.76
C ALA A 177 13.46 5.06 1.65
N ASN A 178 12.33 4.46 2.01
CA ASN A 178 12.10 3.02 1.89
C ASN A 178 12.17 2.54 0.42
N ALA A 179 11.54 3.27 -0.51
CA ALA A 179 11.63 2.94 -1.94
C ALA A 179 13.09 2.94 -2.43
N ARG A 180 13.91 3.93 -2.06
CA ARG A 180 15.34 3.99 -2.43
C ARG A 180 16.12 2.78 -1.94
N GLU A 181 15.91 2.38 -0.69
CA GLU A 181 16.56 1.20 -0.11
C GLU A 181 16.16 -0.08 -0.83
N ASN A 182 14.86 -0.27 -1.10
CA ASN A 182 14.36 -1.44 -1.83
C ASN A 182 14.85 -1.46 -3.29
N ILE A 183 14.85 -0.32 -3.98
CA ILE A 183 15.36 -0.18 -5.35
C ILE A 183 16.86 -0.51 -5.39
N ALA A 184 17.64 -0.01 -4.45
CA ALA A 184 19.07 -0.33 -4.33
C ALA A 184 19.29 -1.83 -4.04
N ARG A 185 18.53 -2.41 -3.13
CA ARG A 185 18.56 -3.84 -2.75
C ARG A 185 18.32 -4.76 -3.96
N ASN A 186 17.45 -4.35 -4.87
CA ASN A 186 17.16 -5.09 -6.10
C ASN A 186 18.14 -4.78 -7.25
N GLY A 187 19.17 -3.92 -7.05
CA GLY A 187 20.12 -3.53 -8.08
C GLY A 187 19.56 -2.61 -9.16
N ALA A 188 18.44 -1.92 -8.89
CA ALA A 188 17.71 -1.09 -9.84
C ALA A 188 18.00 0.42 -9.71
N ALA A 189 18.95 0.84 -8.87
CA ALA A 189 19.21 2.25 -8.56
C ALA A 189 19.55 3.13 -9.78
N ALA A 190 20.11 2.55 -10.84
CA ALA A 190 20.42 3.27 -12.09
C ALA A 190 19.28 3.18 -13.13
N ALA A 191 18.19 2.48 -12.82
CA ALA A 191 17.11 2.17 -13.76
C ALA A 191 15.74 2.73 -13.35
N ILE A 192 15.60 3.20 -12.11
CA ILE A 192 14.37 3.75 -11.57
C ILE A 192 14.66 5.12 -10.97
N ASP A 193 14.05 6.14 -11.53
CA ASP A 193 14.09 7.49 -10.99
C ASP A 193 13.08 7.66 -9.87
N ILE A 194 13.49 8.36 -8.80
CA ILE A 194 12.62 8.62 -7.64
C ILE A 194 12.41 10.12 -7.52
N ILE A 195 11.13 10.53 -7.53
CA ILE A 195 10.72 11.94 -7.47
C ILE A 195 9.84 12.15 -6.24
N ARG A 196 10.15 13.21 -5.47
CA ARG A 196 9.25 13.71 -4.44
C ARG A 196 8.38 14.79 -5.03
N ASP A 197 7.09 14.50 -5.20
CA ASP A 197 6.11 15.49 -5.67
C ASP A 197 4.71 15.07 -5.23
N ASP A 198 3.78 16.03 -5.26
CA ASP A 198 2.36 15.80 -5.03
C ASP A 198 1.63 15.76 -6.38
N LEU A 199 0.53 15.00 -6.46
CA LEU A 199 -0.28 14.91 -7.68
C LEU A 199 -0.75 16.26 -8.20
N ASP A 200 -1.06 17.20 -7.31
CA ASP A 200 -1.50 18.57 -7.67
C ASP A 200 -0.42 19.35 -8.44
N THR A 201 0.85 19.10 -8.12
CA THR A 201 2.00 19.86 -8.66
C THR A 201 2.82 19.09 -9.65
N LEU A 202 2.64 17.76 -9.73
CA LEU A 202 3.44 16.87 -10.57
C LEU A 202 3.44 17.33 -12.03
N ARG A 203 4.63 17.68 -12.51
CA ARG A 203 4.88 18.05 -13.91
C ARG A 203 5.96 17.14 -14.47
N ILE A 204 5.53 16.07 -15.10
CA ILE A 204 6.39 15.03 -15.63
C ILE A 204 5.95 14.63 -17.04
N GLN A 205 6.86 14.05 -17.79
CA GLN A 205 6.54 13.48 -19.09
C GLN A 205 5.53 12.34 -18.95
N ARG A 206 4.52 12.31 -19.82
CA ARG A 206 3.50 11.25 -19.88
C ARG A 206 4.13 9.88 -20.11
N ALA A 207 3.44 8.82 -19.70
CA ALA A 207 3.89 7.45 -19.78
C ALA A 207 2.91 6.55 -20.52
N GLU A 208 3.42 5.48 -21.09
CA GLU A 208 2.61 4.41 -21.68
C GLU A 208 1.83 3.63 -20.63
N VAL A 209 2.36 3.53 -19.41
CA VAL A 209 1.68 2.91 -18.27
C VAL A 209 1.83 3.79 -17.04
N VAL A 210 0.70 4.08 -16.40
CA VAL A 210 0.64 4.73 -15.09
C VAL A 210 0.01 3.74 -14.10
N MET A 211 0.60 3.60 -12.94
CA MET A 211 0.07 2.80 -11.83
C MET A 211 -0.26 3.73 -10.66
N ALA A 212 -1.40 3.49 -10.01
CA ALA A 212 -1.80 4.22 -8.81
C ALA A 212 -2.55 3.26 -7.86
N ASN A 213 -1.84 2.74 -6.87
CA ASN A 213 -2.43 1.93 -5.80
C ASN A 213 -2.74 2.84 -4.60
N LEU A 214 -3.84 3.59 -4.73
CA LEU A 214 -4.25 4.65 -3.81
C LEU A 214 -5.69 4.39 -3.35
N THR A 215 -6.11 5.01 -2.24
CA THR A 215 -7.51 4.85 -1.78
C THR A 215 -8.51 5.35 -2.83
N GLY A 216 -9.71 4.76 -2.86
CA GLY A 216 -10.75 5.12 -3.83
C GLY A 216 -11.07 6.62 -3.82
N ALA A 217 -11.08 7.24 -2.62
CA ALA A 217 -11.31 8.68 -2.48
C ALA A 217 -10.22 9.52 -3.18
N VAL A 218 -8.95 9.13 -3.04
CA VAL A 218 -7.80 9.79 -3.68
C VAL A 218 -7.86 9.59 -5.20
N LEU A 219 -8.18 8.38 -5.68
CA LEU A 219 -8.32 8.09 -7.11
C LEU A 219 -9.40 8.95 -7.78
N VAL A 220 -10.55 9.14 -7.12
CA VAL A 220 -11.63 9.99 -7.62
C VAL A 220 -11.22 11.46 -7.60
N ARG A 221 -10.60 11.92 -6.52
CA ARG A 221 -10.15 13.31 -6.37
C ARG A 221 -9.14 13.72 -7.43
N TYR A 222 -8.18 12.87 -7.75
CA TYR A 222 -7.07 13.16 -8.67
C TYR A 222 -7.21 12.46 -10.03
N ALA A 223 -8.45 12.17 -10.43
CA ALA A 223 -8.69 11.43 -11.67
C ALA A 223 -8.21 12.18 -12.92
N GLU A 224 -8.35 13.52 -12.96
CA GLU A 224 -7.90 14.35 -14.08
C GLU A 224 -6.37 14.39 -14.17
N GLU A 225 -5.68 14.53 -13.04
CA GLU A 225 -4.23 14.53 -12.94
C GLU A 225 -3.68 13.18 -13.41
N LEU A 226 -4.18 12.07 -12.85
CA LEU A 226 -3.77 10.72 -13.24
C LEU A 226 -4.02 10.44 -14.73
N HIS A 227 -5.19 10.82 -15.25
CA HIS A 227 -5.50 10.75 -16.67
C HIS A 227 -4.49 11.54 -17.51
N SER A 228 -4.12 12.74 -17.07
CA SER A 228 -3.20 13.62 -17.78
C SER A 228 -1.79 13.06 -17.92
N LEU A 229 -1.39 12.11 -17.06
CA LEU A 229 -0.08 11.44 -17.08
C LEU A 229 0.00 10.33 -18.13
N VAL A 230 -1.14 9.88 -18.69
CA VAL A 230 -1.18 8.77 -19.66
C VAL A 230 -1.05 9.29 -21.08
N VAL A 231 -0.23 8.64 -21.92
CA VAL A 231 -0.17 8.95 -23.37
C VAL A 231 -1.41 8.40 -24.07
N LYS A 232 -1.75 8.96 -25.23
CA LYS A 232 -2.83 8.41 -26.08
C LYS A 232 -2.55 6.95 -26.42
N GLY A 233 -3.52 6.08 -26.12
CA GLY A 233 -3.40 4.63 -26.30
C GLY A 233 -2.70 3.91 -25.15
N GLY A 234 -2.24 4.65 -24.14
CA GLY A 234 -1.61 4.13 -22.92
C GLY A 234 -2.61 3.57 -21.89
N TYR A 235 -2.09 3.16 -20.77
CA TYR A 235 -2.83 2.42 -19.75
C TYR A 235 -2.69 3.08 -18.37
N LEU A 236 -3.77 3.01 -17.59
CA LEU A 236 -3.80 3.35 -16.18
C LEU A 236 -4.24 2.12 -15.38
N ILE A 237 -3.41 1.66 -14.44
CA ILE A 237 -3.76 0.61 -13.49
C ILE A 237 -4.07 1.27 -12.15
N VAL A 238 -5.27 1.03 -11.61
CA VAL A 238 -5.71 1.58 -10.32
C VAL A 238 -6.17 0.46 -9.39
N SER A 239 -5.87 0.60 -8.11
CA SER A 239 -6.32 -0.28 -7.02
C SER A 239 -6.34 0.50 -5.69
N GLY A 240 -6.81 -0.15 -4.61
CA GLY A 240 -6.97 0.46 -3.29
C GLY A 240 -8.42 0.83 -2.98
N PHE A 241 -9.37 0.10 -3.57
CA PHE A 241 -10.80 0.30 -3.39
C PHE A 241 -11.55 -1.05 -3.36
N ALA A 242 -12.76 -1.02 -2.80
CA ALA A 242 -13.61 -2.20 -2.71
C ALA A 242 -14.27 -2.56 -4.07
N PRO A 243 -14.65 -3.83 -4.30
CA PRO A 243 -15.34 -4.25 -5.53
C PRO A 243 -16.60 -3.44 -5.85
N ASP A 244 -17.33 -3.01 -4.84
CA ASP A 244 -18.56 -2.21 -5.01
C ASP A 244 -18.27 -0.79 -5.54
N ASP A 245 -17.05 -0.28 -5.33
CA ASP A 245 -16.63 1.03 -5.81
C ASP A 245 -16.15 1.05 -7.27
N MET A 246 -15.98 -0.11 -7.90
CA MET A 246 -15.46 -0.21 -9.28
C MET A 246 -16.20 0.69 -10.26
N ALA A 247 -17.54 0.76 -10.17
CA ALA A 247 -18.34 1.60 -11.06
C ALA A 247 -18.14 3.11 -10.80
N VAL A 248 -17.87 3.49 -9.55
CA VAL A 248 -17.56 4.88 -9.16
C VAL A 248 -16.19 5.26 -9.71
N ILE A 249 -15.20 4.40 -9.49
CA ILE A 249 -13.83 4.60 -9.99
C ILE A 249 -13.82 4.69 -11.53
N ALA A 250 -14.48 3.75 -12.24
CA ALA A 250 -14.53 3.80 -13.70
C ALA A 250 -15.17 5.10 -14.24
N ARG A 251 -16.21 5.62 -13.57
CA ARG A 251 -16.86 6.89 -13.95
C ARG A 251 -15.98 8.11 -13.70
N ALA A 252 -15.04 8.05 -12.78
CA ALA A 252 -14.09 9.14 -12.56
C ALA A 252 -13.12 9.34 -13.74
N PHE A 253 -12.96 8.34 -14.61
CA PHE A 253 -12.11 8.38 -15.80
C PHE A 253 -12.93 8.28 -17.12
N PRO A 254 -13.80 9.23 -17.43
CA PRO A 254 -14.79 9.12 -18.52
C PRO A 254 -14.17 9.02 -19.92
N ALA A 255 -12.94 9.50 -20.10
CA ALA A 255 -12.21 9.42 -21.38
C ALA A 255 -11.46 8.09 -21.57
N MET A 256 -11.46 7.22 -20.57
CA MET A 256 -10.76 5.94 -20.60
C MET A 256 -11.75 4.76 -20.60
N LYS A 257 -11.33 3.67 -21.20
CA LYS A 257 -12.13 2.43 -21.25
C LYS A 257 -11.53 1.37 -20.32
N VAL A 258 -12.34 0.81 -19.44
CA VAL A 258 -11.95 -0.38 -18.66
C VAL A 258 -11.74 -1.55 -19.62
N ILE A 259 -10.55 -2.15 -19.58
CA ILE A 259 -10.15 -3.28 -20.45
C ILE A 259 -9.85 -4.55 -19.66
N ALA A 260 -9.56 -4.42 -18.37
CA ALA A 260 -9.37 -5.55 -17.47
C ALA A 260 -9.76 -5.18 -16.04
N GLU A 261 -10.20 -6.19 -15.30
CA GLU A 261 -10.49 -6.08 -13.87
C GLU A 261 -9.98 -7.32 -13.13
N LYS A 262 -9.66 -7.13 -11.86
CA LYS A 262 -9.35 -8.22 -10.94
C LYS A 262 -9.91 -7.92 -9.56
N ARG A 263 -10.23 -9.00 -8.83
CA ARG A 263 -10.76 -8.94 -7.45
C ARG A 263 -10.07 -9.99 -6.61
N GLU A 264 -9.84 -9.64 -5.34
CA GLU A 264 -9.31 -10.57 -4.34
C GLU A 264 -9.81 -10.13 -2.96
N GLY A 265 -10.65 -10.97 -2.31
CA GLY A 265 -11.33 -10.61 -1.07
C GLY A 265 -12.13 -9.30 -1.24
N ASP A 266 -11.89 -8.36 -0.34
CA ASP A 266 -12.56 -7.06 -0.29
C ASP A 266 -11.92 -6.00 -1.20
N TRP A 267 -11.03 -6.40 -2.12
CA TRP A 267 -10.26 -5.48 -2.94
C TRP A 267 -10.42 -5.73 -4.44
N ALA A 268 -10.36 -4.62 -5.18
CA ALA A 268 -10.43 -4.64 -6.64
C ALA A 268 -9.33 -3.79 -7.27
N ALA A 269 -9.05 -4.10 -8.54
CA ALA A 269 -8.17 -3.33 -9.41
C ALA A 269 -8.72 -3.29 -10.83
N LEU A 270 -8.47 -2.18 -11.51
CA LEU A 270 -8.85 -1.95 -12.90
C LEU A 270 -7.63 -1.60 -13.74
N THR A 271 -7.64 -2.05 -15.01
CA THR A 271 -6.83 -1.47 -16.08
C THR A 271 -7.74 -0.68 -17.01
N LEU A 272 -7.43 0.62 -17.14
CA LEU A 272 -8.11 1.53 -18.05
C LEU A 272 -7.17 1.86 -19.20
N ARG A 273 -7.72 2.07 -20.41
CA ARG A 273 -6.99 2.47 -21.60
C ARG A 273 -7.51 3.81 -22.12
N LEU A 274 -6.58 4.75 -22.38
CA LEU A 274 -6.86 6.05 -22.98
C LEU A 274 -7.01 5.96 -24.51
#